data_f9ff7133963dd517aca3ecc6e27825f5
#
_entry.id   f9ff7133963dd517aca3ecc6e27825f5
#
_cell.length_a   1.000
_cell.length_b   1.000
_cell.length_c   1.000
_cell.angle_alpha   90.00
_cell.angle_beta   90.00
_cell.angle_gamma   90.00
#
_symmetry.space_group_name_H-M   'P 1'
#
loop_
_entity.id
_entity.type
_entity.pdbx_description
1 polymer ?
#
loop_
_entity_poly.entity_id
_entity_poly.type
_entity_poly.pdbx_seq_one_letter_code
_entity_poly.pdbx_strand_id
1 'polypeptide(L)'
;KELSRFAGWYGHNKERRFKMEPDFDPVHGADGWQVSNLPILSLAPYLASVEMFAEVGMDKLITKRNLITSYLEFILHEIDKELEGADFEILTPSNQEERGCQLSVYLHGQGRELFDRLMKNGVITDWREPNVIRLAPAPFYCSFEDMYEFGQILKELILNK
;
A
#
# COMPACT_ATOMS: atom_id res chain seq x y z
N LYS A 1 21.83 14.67 16.73
CA LYS A 1 22.79 13.65 16.26
C LYS A 1 22.98 13.88 14.77
N GLU A 2 24.15 14.37 14.36
CA GLU A 2 24.45 14.51 12.93
C GLU A 2 24.53 13.12 12.30
N LEU A 3 23.76 12.94 11.25
CA LEU A 3 23.77 11.70 10.46
C LEU A 3 24.79 11.87 9.32
N SER A 4 25.67 10.89 9.15
CA SER A 4 26.56 10.85 7.98
C SER A 4 25.72 10.75 6.70
N ARG A 5 26.01 11.58 5.71
CA ARG A 5 25.32 11.61 4.42
C ARG A 5 26.25 12.00 3.28
N PHE A 6 25.85 11.66 2.06
CA PHE A 6 26.55 12.13 0.88
C PHE A 6 26.25 13.63 0.64
N ALA A 7 27.30 14.38 0.38
CA ALA A 7 27.19 15.76 -0.05
C ALA A 7 26.75 15.80 -1.52
N GLY A 8 25.73 16.62 -1.80
CA GLY A 8 25.24 16.83 -3.15
C GLY A 8 24.95 18.31 -3.40
N TRP A 9 25.28 18.79 -4.60
CA TRP A 9 25.17 20.21 -4.92
C TRP A 9 23.73 20.75 -4.82
N TYR A 10 22.73 19.91 -5.07
CA TYR A 10 21.34 20.33 -5.02
C TYR A 10 20.84 20.55 -3.59
N GLY A 11 21.26 19.70 -2.66
CA GLY A 11 20.97 19.84 -1.23
C GLY A 11 21.84 20.86 -0.50
N HIS A 12 22.80 21.49 -1.19
CA HIS A 12 23.64 22.55 -0.62
C HIS A 12 22.90 23.89 -0.54
N ASN A 13 23.28 24.75 0.39
CA ASN A 13 22.75 26.10 0.54
C ASN A 13 22.72 26.86 -0.80
N LYS A 14 21.53 27.35 -1.18
CA LYS A 14 21.25 27.91 -2.50
C LYS A 14 22.12 29.12 -2.86
N GLU A 15 22.54 29.92 -1.86
CA GLU A 15 23.36 31.09 -2.06
C GLU A 15 24.86 30.77 -2.20
N ARG A 16 25.26 29.59 -1.69
CA ARG A 16 26.66 29.15 -1.62
C ARG A 16 27.03 28.06 -2.60
N ARG A 17 26.05 27.32 -3.15
CA ARG A 17 26.29 26.09 -3.96
C ARG A 17 27.22 26.28 -5.16
N PHE A 18 27.30 27.46 -5.72
CA PHE A 18 28.15 27.77 -6.88
C PHE A 18 29.45 28.45 -6.49
N LYS A 19 29.73 28.68 -5.21
CA LYS A 19 30.99 29.26 -4.74
C LYS A 19 32.14 28.27 -4.66
N MET A 20 31.84 26.98 -4.88
CA MET A 20 32.83 25.86 -4.87
C MET A 20 33.63 25.81 -3.56
N GLU A 21 32.99 26.11 -2.45
CA GLU A 21 33.58 25.99 -1.13
C GLU A 21 33.77 24.51 -0.73
N PRO A 22 34.82 24.21 0.06
CA PRO A 22 35.14 22.81 0.40
C PRO A 22 34.13 22.16 1.35
N ASP A 23 33.42 22.96 2.14
CA ASP A 23 32.50 22.51 3.16
C ASP A 23 31.08 22.40 2.63
N PHE A 24 30.40 21.28 2.98
CA PHE A 24 29.00 21.07 2.66
C PHE A 24 28.12 21.76 3.70
N ASP A 25 27.36 22.77 3.25
CA ASP A 25 26.36 23.49 4.03
C ASP A 25 24.96 23.08 3.58
N PRO A 26 24.33 22.02 4.19
CA PRO A 26 23.07 21.49 3.71
C PRO A 26 21.90 22.41 4.00
N VAL A 27 20.95 22.48 3.06
CA VAL A 27 19.63 23.04 3.30
C VAL A 27 18.95 22.23 4.41
N HIS A 28 18.20 22.90 5.26
CA HIS A 28 17.50 22.24 6.38
C HIS A 28 16.36 21.35 5.87
N GLY A 29 16.14 20.22 6.53
CA GLY A 29 15.06 19.28 6.21
C GLY A 29 15.38 18.30 5.08
N ALA A 30 14.36 17.80 4.42
CA ALA A 30 14.47 16.76 3.38
C ALA A 30 15.26 17.26 2.15
N ASP A 31 15.14 18.53 1.82
CA ASP A 31 15.85 19.13 0.67
C ASP A 31 17.37 18.99 0.78
N GLY A 32 17.90 19.01 2.00
CA GLY A 32 19.34 18.83 2.24
C GLY A 32 19.87 17.42 1.93
N TRP A 33 18.98 16.46 1.65
CA TRP A 33 19.34 15.09 1.27
C TRP A 33 19.35 14.85 -0.24
N GLN A 34 19.01 15.87 -1.03
CA GLN A 34 19.04 15.80 -2.48
C GLN A 34 20.48 15.89 -3.00
N VAL A 35 20.97 14.83 -3.60
CA VAL A 35 22.34 14.75 -4.13
C VAL A 35 22.46 15.50 -5.45
N SER A 36 21.44 15.42 -6.33
CA SER A 36 21.48 15.99 -7.67
C SER A 36 20.10 16.51 -8.10
N ASN A 37 19.99 16.92 -9.35
CA ASN A 37 18.73 17.37 -9.94
C ASN A 37 17.66 16.30 -9.86
N LEU A 38 16.42 16.76 -9.71
CA LEU A 38 15.27 15.88 -9.76
C LEU A 38 15.03 15.39 -11.20
N PRO A 39 14.63 14.12 -11.39
CA PRO A 39 14.26 13.59 -12.70
C PRO A 39 12.89 14.14 -13.12
N ILE A 40 12.88 15.30 -13.77
CA ILE A 40 11.67 16.08 -14.07
C ILE A 40 10.62 15.25 -14.81
N LEU A 41 11.03 14.46 -15.82
CA LEU A 41 10.11 13.64 -16.60
C LEU A 41 9.42 12.53 -15.79
N SER A 42 10.07 12.00 -14.76
CA SER A 42 9.47 11.02 -13.85
C SER A 42 8.59 11.68 -12.79
N LEU A 43 8.91 12.92 -12.40
CA LEU A 43 8.16 13.64 -11.37
C LEU A 43 6.91 14.32 -11.91
N ALA A 44 6.86 14.66 -13.19
CA ALA A 44 5.69 15.30 -13.78
C ALA A 44 4.40 14.45 -13.63
N PRO A 45 4.36 13.15 -13.98
CA PRO A 45 3.19 12.29 -13.72
C PRO A 45 2.95 12.04 -12.22
N TYR A 46 4.02 12.02 -11.41
CA TYR A 46 3.89 11.89 -9.96
C TYR A 46 3.19 13.11 -9.33
N LEU A 47 3.45 14.31 -9.84
CA LEU A 47 2.78 15.53 -9.39
C LEU A 47 1.26 15.42 -9.50
N ALA A 48 0.74 14.92 -10.62
CA ALA A 48 -0.70 14.73 -10.80
C ALA A 48 -1.32 13.83 -9.71
N SER A 49 -0.63 12.76 -9.32
CA SER A 49 -1.08 11.90 -8.22
C SER A 49 -1.05 12.66 -6.87
N VAL A 50 0.01 13.41 -6.60
CA VAL A 50 0.14 14.18 -5.35
C VAL A 50 -0.94 15.27 -5.25
N GLU A 51 -1.28 15.92 -6.36
CA GLU A 51 -2.37 16.91 -6.42
C GLU A 51 -3.72 16.30 -6.07
N MET A 52 -4.02 15.08 -6.54
CA MET A 52 -5.23 14.35 -6.14
C MET A 52 -5.28 14.10 -4.62
N PHE A 53 -4.16 13.68 -4.03
CA PHE A 53 -4.06 13.49 -2.58
C PHE A 53 -4.24 14.79 -1.80
N ALA A 54 -3.67 15.89 -2.30
CA ALA A 54 -3.79 17.23 -1.70
C ALA A 54 -5.24 17.74 -1.76
N GLU A 55 -5.94 17.54 -2.88
CA GLU A 55 -7.33 17.94 -3.07
C GLU A 55 -8.28 17.20 -2.12
N VAL A 56 -8.16 15.89 -2.03
CA VAL A 56 -9.02 15.04 -1.18
C VAL A 56 -8.69 15.22 0.30
N GLY A 57 -7.43 15.28 0.64
CA GLY A 57 -6.89 15.33 1.99
C GLY A 57 -6.76 13.93 2.64
N MET A 58 -5.69 13.75 3.40
CA MET A 58 -5.39 12.46 4.03
C MET A 58 -6.44 12.00 5.04
N ASP A 59 -7.09 12.91 5.76
CA ASP A 59 -8.09 12.57 6.78
C ASP A 59 -9.30 11.83 6.18
N LYS A 60 -9.78 12.27 5.02
CA LYS A 60 -10.87 11.60 4.31
C LYS A 60 -10.44 10.23 3.77
N LEU A 61 -9.22 10.13 3.26
CA LEU A 61 -8.67 8.86 2.79
C LEU A 61 -8.48 7.86 3.93
N ILE A 62 -7.99 8.32 5.08
CA ILE A 62 -7.86 7.50 6.29
C ILE A 62 -9.23 7.03 6.78
N THR A 63 -10.22 7.91 6.79
CA THR A 63 -11.60 7.56 7.17
C THR A 63 -12.16 6.46 6.25
N LYS A 64 -12.07 6.63 4.94
CA LYS A 64 -12.52 5.60 3.98
C LYS A 64 -11.70 4.32 4.10
N ARG A 65 -10.37 4.42 4.26
CA ARG A 65 -9.49 3.28 4.51
C ARG A 65 -9.99 2.44 5.69
N ASN A 66 -10.26 3.07 6.82
CA ASN A 66 -10.71 2.37 8.02
C ASN A 66 -12.02 1.61 7.76
N LEU A 67 -12.97 2.23 7.10
CA LEU A 67 -14.26 1.62 6.79
C LEU A 67 -14.12 0.44 5.81
N ILE A 68 -13.41 0.64 4.69
CA ILE A 68 -13.32 -0.38 3.65
C ILE A 68 -12.47 -1.59 4.07
N THR A 69 -11.38 -1.37 4.82
CA THR A 69 -10.56 -2.47 5.35
C THR A 69 -11.28 -3.24 6.46
N SER A 70 -12.04 -2.58 7.32
CA SER A 70 -12.85 -3.26 8.32
C SER A 70 -13.98 -4.06 7.68
N TYR A 71 -14.56 -3.57 6.59
CA TYR A 71 -15.58 -4.32 5.85
C TYR A 71 -14.97 -5.55 5.16
N LEU A 72 -13.80 -5.41 4.55
CA LEU A 72 -13.08 -6.55 3.98
C LEU A 72 -12.73 -7.60 5.05
N GLU A 73 -12.23 -7.17 6.20
CA GLU A 73 -11.94 -8.05 7.34
C GLU A 73 -13.21 -8.78 7.83
N PHE A 74 -14.32 -8.06 7.95
CA PHE A 74 -15.62 -8.64 8.29
C PHE A 74 -16.04 -9.73 7.29
N ILE A 75 -15.93 -9.46 5.97
CA ILE A 75 -16.25 -10.44 4.91
C ILE A 75 -15.38 -11.69 5.07
N LEU A 76 -14.10 -11.55 5.29
CA LEU A 76 -13.19 -12.68 5.49
C LEU A 76 -13.59 -13.52 6.72
N HIS A 77 -13.91 -12.88 7.84
CA HIS A 77 -14.37 -13.58 9.04
C HIS A 77 -15.73 -14.29 8.85
N GLU A 78 -16.66 -13.69 8.12
CA GLU A 78 -17.93 -14.35 7.82
C GLU A 78 -17.73 -15.57 6.89
N ILE A 79 -16.83 -15.50 5.92
CA ILE A 79 -16.48 -16.65 5.08
C ILE A 79 -15.84 -17.75 5.92
N ASP A 80 -14.90 -17.43 6.79
CA ASP A 80 -14.25 -18.39 7.69
C ASP A 80 -15.27 -19.10 8.58
N LYS A 81 -16.21 -18.34 9.15
CA LYS A 81 -17.28 -18.87 10.00
C LYS A 81 -18.27 -19.74 9.23
N GLU A 82 -18.70 -19.32 8.03
CA GLU A 82 -19.66 -20.08 7.22
C GLU A 82 -19.09 -21.41 6.70
N LEU A 83 -17.78 -21.45 6.45
CA LEU A 83 -17.09 -22.63 5.93
C LEU A 83 -16.47 -23.50 7.04
N GLU A 84 -16.83 -23.26 8.30
CA GLU A 84 -16.34 -24.00 9.49
C GLU A 84 -14.80 -24.10 9.56
N GLY A 85 -14.11 -23.01 9.21
CA GLY A 85 -12.67 -22.92 9.10
C GLY A 85 -12.22 -22.91 7.64
N ALA A 86 -12.31 -21.75 6.99
CA ALA A 86 -11.66 -21.52 5.72
C ALA A 86 -10.15 -21.51 5.95
N ASP A 87 -9.42 -22.31 5.19
CA ASP A 87 -7.97 -22.56 5.30
C ASP A 87 -7.10 -21.29 5.14
N PHE A 88 -7.43 -20.19 5.86
CA PHE A 88 -6.67 -18.96 5.84
C PHE A 88 -6.60 -18.26 7.20
N GLU A 89 -5.61 -17.37 7.35
CA GLU A 89 -5.37 -16.56 8.54
C GLU A 89 -5.03 -15.11 8.13
N ILE A 90 -5.63 -14.12 8.80
CA ILE A 90 -5.31 -12.70 8.59
C ILE A 90 -4.10 -12.34 9.46
N LEU A 91 -2.95 -12.10 8.82
CA LEU A 91 -1.69 -11.76 9.51
C LEU A 91 -1.63 -10.29 9.93
N THR A 92 -2.37 -9.42 9.25
CA THR A 92 -2.37 -7.98 9.52
C THR A 92 -3.09 -7.71 10.84
N PRO A 93 -2.54 -6.85 11.73
CA PRO A 93 -3.21 -6.49 12.97
C PRO A 93 -4.62 -5.95 12.74
N SER A 94 -5.58 -6.33 13.61
CA SER A 94 -6.95 -5.84 13.56
C SER A 94 -7.07 -4.37 14.01
N ASN A 95 -6.11 -3.89 14.82
CA ASN A 95 -6.08 -2.50 15.25
C ASN A 95 -5.79 -1.57 14.06
N GLN A 96 -6.73 -0.68 13.76
CA GLN A 96 -6.65 0.26 12.63
C GLN A 96 -5.49 1.25 12.72
N GLU A 97 -4.97 1.53 13.91
CA GLU A 97 -3.80 2.40 14.12
C GLU A 97 -2.47 1.72 13.74
N GLU A 98 -2.47 0.39 13.62
CA GLU A 98 -1.27 -0.42 13.32
C GLU A 98 -1.24 -0.91 11.87
N ARG A 99 -2.21 -0.50 11.05
CA ARG A 99 -2.32 -0.95 9.66
C ARG A 99 -2.70 0.15 8.67
N GLY A 100 -2.38 -0.07 7.40
CA GLY A 100 -2.86 0.72 6.27
C GLY A 100 -4.11 0.12 5.63
N CYS A 101 -4.25 0.26 4.30
CA CYS A 101 -5.35 -0.35 3.55
C CYS A 101 -5.10 -1.82 3.17
N GLN A 102 -3.93 -2.37 3.42
CA GLN A 102 -3.59 -3.74 3.05
C GLN A 102 -3.93 -4.73 4.17
N LEU A 103 -4.59 -5.84 3.82
CA LEU A 103 -4.66 -7.05 4.61
C LEU A 103 -3.79 -8.13 3.97
N SER A 104 -2.94 -8.76 4.76
CA SER A 104 -2.13 -9.91 4.37
C SER A 104 -2.81 -11.16 4.89
N VAL A 105 -3.22 -12.03 3.96
CA VAL A 105 -3.95 -13.27 4.27
C VAL A 105 -3.05 -14.45 3.95
N TYR A 106 -2.69 -15.20 4.98
CA TYR A 106 -1.95 -16.45 4.83
C TYR A 106 -2.91 -17.56 4.46
N LEU A 107 -2.58 -18.34 3.43
CA LEU A 107 -3.39 -19.47 2.97
C LEU A 107 -2.72 -20.78 3.37
N HIS A 108 -3.44 -21.61 4.09
CA HIS A 108 -2.98 -22.96 4.39
C HIS A 108 -3.20 -23.86 3.16
N GLY A 109 -2.29 -24.80 2.91
CA GLY A 109 -2.43 -25.75 1.80
C GLY A 109 -2.15 -25.18 0.40
N GLN A 110 -3.10 -25.25 -0.53
CA GLN A 110 -2.93 -24.91 -1.96
C GLN A 110 -3.15 -23.40 -2.25
N GLY A 111 -2.51 -22.53 -1.49
CA GLY A 111 -2.72 -21.08 -1.58
C GLY A 111 -2.41 -20.48 -2.96
N ARG A 112 -1.37 -20.97 -3.64
CA ARG A 112 -1.01 -20.51 -4.98
C ARG A 112 -2.09 -20.81 -6.02
N GLU A 113 -2.73 -21.96 -5.95
CA GLU A 113 -3.81 -22.30 -6.85
C GLU A 113 -5.02 -21.39 -6.66
N LEU A 114 -5.41 -21.11 -5.41
CA LEU A 114 -6.49 -20.17 -5.10
C LEU A 114 -6.17 -18.76 -5.62
N PHE A 115 -4.93 -18.29 -5.44
CA PHE A 115 -4.49 -17.00 -6.01
C PHE A 115 -4.66 -16.96 -7.52
N ASP A 116 -4.18 -17.99 -8.25
CA ASP A 116 -4.27 -18.04 -9.70
C ASP A 116 -5.74 -18.08 -10.19
N ARG A 117 -6.63 -18.76 -9.43
CA ARG A 117 -8.07 -18.78 -9.69
C ARG A 117 -8.72 -17.41 -9.43
N LEU A 118 -8.37 -16.72 -8.35
CA LEU A 118 -8.81 -15.34 -8.09
C LEU A 118 -8.44 -14.41 -9.25
N MET A 119 -7.18 -14.46 -9.70
CA MET A 119 -6.70 -13.66 -10.85
C MET A 119 -7.49 -13.95 -12.12
N LYS A 120 -7.83 -15.21 -12.41
CA LYS A 120 -8.65 -15.61 -13.57
C LYS A 120 -10.10 -15.09 -13.47
N ASN A 121 -10.60 -14.88 -12.27
CA ASN A 121 -11.94 -14.32 -12.02
C ASN A 121 -11.94 -12.79 -11.87
N GLY A 122 -10.85 -12.10 -12.29
CA GLY A 122 -10.78 -10.65 -12.30
C GLY A 122 -10.39 -10.00 -10.97
N VAL A 123 -10.08 -10.79 -9.94
CA VAL A 123 -9.61 -10.29 -8.64
C VAL A 123 -8.10 -10.09 -8.68
N ILE A 124 -7.68 -8.86 -8.95
CA ILE A 124 -6.26 -8.51 -9.08
C ILE A 124 -5.67 -8.25 -7.70
N THR A 125 -4.86 -9.18 -7.22
CA THR A 125 -4.18 -9.13 -5.92
C THR A 125 -2.67 -9.35 -6.08
N ASP A 126 -1.94 -9.39 -4.97
CA ASP A 126 -0.49 -9.58 -4.99
C ASP A 126 -0.10 -10.82 -4.16
N TRP A 127 0.75 -11.65 -4.74
CA TRP A 127 1.26 -12.87 -4.11
C TRP A 127 2.60 -12.65 -3.41
N ARG A 128 2.74 -13.20 -2.22
CA ARG A 128 4.01 -13.28 -1.47
C ARG A 128 4.26 -14.70 -1.00
N GLU A 129 5.45 -15.17 -1.31
CA GLU A 129 5.92 -16.46 -0.80
C GLU A 129 5.98 -16.46 0.75
N PRO A 130 5.75 -17.59 1.41
CA PRO A 130 5.40 -18.88 0.78
C PRO A 130 3.91 -19.01 0.39
N ASN A 131 2.96 -18.39 1.06
CA ASN A 131 1.53 -18.59 0.89
C ASN A 131 0.69 -17.38 1.31
N VAL A 132 1.09 -16.16 0.95
CA VAL A 132 0.36 -14.95 1.36
C VAL A 132 -0.25 -14.25 0.15
N ILE A 133 -1.54 -13.96 0.23
CA ILE A 133 -2.21 -13.00 -0.67
C ILE A 133 -2.32 -11.66 0.04
N ARG A 134 -1.95 -10.58 -0.63
CA ARG A 134 -2.14 -9.22 -0.13
C ARG A 134 -3.34 -8.58 -0.83
N LEU A 135 -4.32 -8.21 -0.02
CA LEU A 135 -5.54 -7.52 -0.43
C LEU A 135 -5.43 -6.06 -0.03
N ALA A 136 -5.43 -5.15 -0.98
CA ALA A 136 -5.17 -3.74 -0.72
C ALA A 136 -6.27 -2.83 -1.35
N PRO A 137 -7.46 -2.73 -0.73
CA PRO A 137 -8.52 -1.86 -1.22
C PRO A 137 -8.11 -0.39 -1.10
N ALA A 138 -7.70 0.18 -2.23
CA ALA A 138 -7.25 1.56 -2.27
C ALA A 138 -8.44 2.54 -2.16
N PRO A 139 -8.40 3.51 -1.21
CA PRO A 139 -9.52 4.43 -0.96
C PRO A 139 -9.95 5.27 -2.17
N PHE A 140 -9.06 5.52 -3.13
CA PHE A 140 -9.38 6.33 -4.28
C PHE A 140 -10.35 5.65 -5.28
N TYR A 141 -10.21 4.33 -5.48
CA TYR A 141 -10.95 3.66 -6.57
C TYR A 141 -11.64 2.36 -6.17
N CYS A 142 -11.35 1.77 -5.00
CA CYS A 142 -12.12 0.63 -4.54
C CYS A 142 -13.40 1.06 -3.83
N SER A 143 -14.49 0.36 -4.11
CA SER A 143 -15.79 0.54 -3.49
C SER A 143 -16.10 -0.57 -2.47
N PHE A 144 -17.17 -0.40 -1.69
CA PHE A 144 -17.67 -1.47 -0.81
C PHE A 144 -18.28 -2.62 -1.62
N GLU A 145 -18.81 -2.33 -2.80
CA GLU A 145 -19.34 -3.32 -3.73
C GLU A 145 -18.23 -4.24 -4.24
N ASP A 146 -17.06 -3.69 -4.61
CA ASP A 146 -15.88 -4.49 -4.97
C ASP A 146 -15.49 -5.47 -3.86
N MET A 147 -15.58 -5.05 -2.59
CA MET A 147 -15.28 -5.93 -1.45
C MET A 147 -16.32 -7.04 -1.32
N TYR A 148 -17.59 -6.72 -1.52
CA TYR A 148 -18.67 -7.70 -1.50
C TYR A 148 -18.51 -8.73 -2.63
N GLU A 149 -18.29 -8.28 -3.85
CA GLU A 149 -18.06 -9.14 -5.03
C GLU A 149 -16.83 -10.03 -4.83
N PHE A 150 -15.73 -9.46 -4.33
CA PHE A 150 -14.55 -10.24 -3.94
C PHE A 150 -14.92 -11.37 -2.97
N GLY A 151 -15.70 -11.07 -1.95
CA GLY A 151 -16.16 -12.06 -0.97
C GLY A 151 -16.95 -13.19 -1.59
N GLN A 152 -17.88 -12.89 -2.54
CA GLN A 152 -18.66 -13.90 -3.25
C GLN A 152 -17.75 -14.80 -4.09
N ILE A 153 -16.83 -14.21 -4.86
CA ILE A 153 -15.87 -14.96 -5.70
C ILE A 153 -14.99 -15.84 -4.82
N LEU A 154 -14.42 -15.30 -3.73
CA LEU A 154 -13.56 -16.05 -2.83
C LEU A 154 -14.30 -17.27 -2.24
N LYS A 155 -15.52 -17.07 -1.75
CA LYS A 155 -16.36 -18.12 -1.18
C LYS A 155 -16.65 -19.23 -2.19
N GLU A 156 -17.05 -18.86 -3.41
CA GLU A 156 -17.30 -19.83 -4.50
C GLU A 156 -16.03 -20.62 -4.84
N LEU A 157 -14.87 -19.97 -4.90
CA LEU A 157 -13.62 -20.64 -5.23
C LEU A 157 -13.13 -21.58 -4.13
N ILE A 158 -13.44 -21.32 -2.87
CA ILE A 158 -13.12 -22.23 -1.76
C ILE A 158 -14.07 -23.43 -1.76
N LEU A 159 -15.37 -23.23 -2.01
CA LEU A 159 -16.36 -24.31 -2.04
C LEU A 159 -16.18 -25.28 -3.23
N ASN A 160 -15.67 -24.77 -4.36
CA ASN A 160 -15.47 -25.56 -5.58
C ASN A 160 -14.00 -26.02 -5.74
N LYS A 161 -13.39 -26.48 -4.64
CA LYS A 161 -12.03 -27.06 -4.66
C LYS A 161 -11.93 -28.27 -5.57
#